data_e16a4ebd2463a26b61dbe3813f08132a
#
_entry.id   e16a4ebd2463a26b61dbe3813f08132a
#
_cell.length_a   1.000
_cell.length_b   1.000
_cell.length_c   1.000
_cell.angle_alpha   90.00
_cell.angle_beta   90.00
_cell.angle_gamma   90.00
#
_symmetry.space_group_name_H-M   'P 1'
#
loop_
_entity.id
_entity.type
_entity.pdbx_description
1 polymer ?
#
loop_
_entity_poly.entity_id
_entity_poly.type
_entity_poly.pdbx_seq_one_letter_code
_entity_poly.pdbx_strand_id
1 'polypeptide(L)'
;LRKAALWDEVKDRLNDSALGLSGGQMQRLCIARAIANRPEILLMDEPCSALDPIATGKIEELIHELKDQFTIVIVTHSMQQAARVSDRTAFFYLGKQIEYDTTEKIFMNPTQAQTEAYISGRFG
;
A
#
# COMPACT_ATOMS: atom_id res chain seq x y z
N LEU A 1 14.85 -9.38 -4.93
CA LEU A 1 14.64 -8.39 -5.98
C LEU A 1 13.59 -8.82 -7.01
N ARG A 2 13.59 -10.09 -7.44
CA ARG A 2 12.60 -10.58 -8.42
C ARG A 2 11.16 -10.49 -7.90
N LYS A 3 10.90 -10.94 -6.68
CA LYS A 3 9.57 -10.85 -6.04
C LYS A 3 9.08 -9.41 -5.82
N ALA A 4 9.97 -8.45 -5.83
CA ALA A 4 9.63 -7.02 -5.73
C ALA A 4 9.59 -6.32 -7.10
N ALA A 5 9.56 -7.09 -8.21
CA ALA A 5 9.51 -6.60 -9.58
C ALA A 5 10.62 -5.59 -9.90
N LEU A 6 11.81 -5.76 -9.30
CA LEU A 6 12.91 -4.80 -9.43
C LEU A 6 14.13 -5.38 -10.17
N TRP A 7 14.24 -6.71 -10.25
CA TRP A 7 15.44 -7.37 -10.78
C TRP A 7 15.89 -6.86 -12.15
N ASP A 8 14.99 -6.81 -13.10
CA ASP A 8 15.34 -6.44 -14.49
C ASP A 8 15.81 -4.99 -14.62
N GLU A 9 15.41 -4.13 -13.69
CA GLU A 9 15.79 -2.71 -13.68
C GLU A 9 17.15 -2.46 -13.01
N VAL A 10 17.62 -3.39 -12.17
CA VAL A 10 18.84 -3.16 -11.36
C VAL A 10 19.91 -4.25 -11.47
N LYS A 11 19.65 -5.33 -12.20
CA LYS A 11 20.57 -6.49 -12.27
C LYS A 11 22.00 -6.13 -12.70
N ASP A 12 22.15 -5.12 -13.55
CA ASP A 12 23.45 -4.67 -14.05
C ASP A 12 24.07 -3.55 -13.19
N ARG A 13 23.43 -3.21 -12.05
CA ARG A 13 23.78 -2.09 -11.17
C ARG A 13 23.85 -2.48 -9.69
N LEU A 14 24.07 -3.76 -9.41
CA LEU A 14 23.99 -4.28 -8.02
C LEU A 14 25.05 -3.68 -7.08
N ASN A 15 26.15 -3.19 -7.61
CA ASN A 15 27.23 -2.57 -6.84
C ASN A 15 27.15 -1.03 -6.83
N ASP A 16 26.16 -0.44 -7.50
CA ASP A 16 25.97 0.99 -7.52
C ASP A 16 25.25 1.47 -6.24
N SER A 17 25.41 2.75 -5.94
CA SER A 17 24.68 3.37 -4.82
C SER A 17 23.17 3.34 -5.06
N ALA A 18 22.41 2.90 -4.06
CA ALA A 18 20.96 2.92 -4.11
C ALA A 18 20.38 4.36 -4.17
N LEU A 19 21.17 5.36 -3.83
CA LEU A 19 20.76 6.77 -3.92
C LEU A 19 20.49 7.22 -5.36
N GLY A 20 20.98 6.49 -6.36
CA GLY A 20 20.70 6.75 -7.76
C GLY A 20 19.40 6.13 -8.28
N LEU A 21 18.63 5.43 -7.45
CA LEU A 21 17.35 4.84 -7.83
C LEU A 21 16.23 5.89 -7.84
N SER A 22 15.24 5.68 -8.71
CA SER A 22 13.99 6.45 -8.67
C SER A 22 13.22 6.19 -7.37
N GLY A 23 12.24 7.04 -7.03
CA GLY A 23 11.41 6.85 -5.84
C GLY A 23 10.68 5.50 -5.85
N GLY A 24 10.11 5.10 -6.97
CA GLY A 24 9.43 3.81 -7.12
C GLY A 24 10.37 2.62 -7.02
N GLN A 25 11.57 2.72 -7.61
CA GLN A 25 12.61 1.69 -7.49
C GLN A 25 13.08 1.56 -6.04
N MET A 26 13.27 2.68 -5.34
CA MET A 26 13.69 2.70 -3.94
C MET A 26 12.62 2.05 -3.05
N GLN A 27 11.35 2.34 -3.29
CA GLN A 27 10.24 1.72 -2.58
C GLN A 27 10.19 0.21 -2.81
N ARG A 28 10.36 -0.25 -4.04
CA ARG A 28 10.41 -1.69 -4.36
C ARG A 28 11.65 -2.36 -3.74
N LEU A 29 12.76 -1.66 -3.62
CA LEU A 29 13.93 -2.15 -2.90
C LEU A 29 13.63 -2.32 -1.40
N CYS A 30 12.93 -1.39 -0.78
CA CYS A 30 12.48 -1.50 0.60
C CYS A 30 11.55 -2.71 0.79
N ILE A 31 10.62 -2.93 -0.13
CA ILE A 31 9.75 -4.12 -0.12
C ILE A 31 10.59 -5.39 -0.25
N ALA A 32 11.53 -5.44 -1.20
CA ALA A 32 12.43 -6.58 -1.37
C ALA A 32 13.19 -6.92 -0.08
N ARG A 33 13.68 -5.90 0.62
CA ARG A 33 14.37 -6.06 1.90
C ARG A 33 13.43 -6.62 2.97
N ALA A 34 12.21 -6.11 3.06
CA ALA A 34 11.23 -6.56 4.05
C ALA A 34 10.81 -8.02 3.84
N ILE A 35 10.57 -8.44 2.58
CA ILE A 35 10.13 -9.80 2.28
C ILE A 35 11.26 -10.83 2.26
N ALA A 36 12.53 -10.42 2.31
CA ALA A 36 13.67 -11.31 2.30
C ALA A 36 13.65 -12.29 3.48
N ASN A 37 13.15 -11.86 4.63
CA ASN A 37 13.03 -12.68 5.84
C ASN A 37 11.75 -13.54 5.88
N ARG A 38 10.96 -13.54 4.82
CA ARG A 38 9.67 -14.26 4.70
C ARG A 38 8.74 -14.01 5.91
N PRO A 39 8.38 -12.75 6.19
CA PRO A 39 7.47 -12.43 7.29
C PRO A 39 6.08 -13.00 7.02
N GLU A 40 5.32 -13.26 8.08
CA GLU A 40 3.91 -13.60 7.96
C GLU A 40 3.06 -12.36 7.65
N ILE A 41 3.45 -11.23 8.22
CA ILE A 41 2.76 -9.94 8.07
C ILE A 41 3.72 -8.90 7.53
N LEU A 42 3.32 -8.20 6.49
CA LEU A 42 4.06 -7.09 5.89
C LEU A 42 3.31 -5.79 6.17
N LEU A 43 3.98 -4.86 6.84
CA LEU A 43 3.43 -3.55 7.16
C LEU A 43 3.95 -2.51 6.17
N MET A 44 3.05 -1.73 5.59
CA MET A 44 3.38 -0.63 4.68
C MET A 44 2.73 0.65 5.17
N ASP A 45 3.54 1.66 5.43
CA ASP A 45 3.06 2.98 5.85
C ASP A 45 3.19 3.97 4.70
N GLU A 46 2.06 4.42 4.19
CA GLU A 46 1.98 5.37 3.06
C GLU A 46 2.88 4.98 1.87
N PRO A 47 2.74 3.76 1.31
CA PRO A 47 3.72 3.22 0.38
C PRO A 47 3.86 3.99 -0.93
N CYS A 48 2.88 4.80 -1.30
CA CYS A 48 2.88 5.54 -2.57
C CYS A 48 2.81 7.07 -2.41
N SER A 49 2.95 7.60 -1.19
CA SER A 49 2.70 9.03 -0.92
C SER A 49 3.57 10.01 -1.70
N ALA A 50 4.79 9.62 -2.07
CA ALA A 50 5.75 10.46 -2.79
C ALA A 50 5.98 10.00 -4.23
N LEU A 51 5.11 9.16 -4.78
CA LEU A 51 5.26 8.56 -6.10
C LEU A 51 4.31 9.18 -7.13
N ASP A 52 4.78 9.27 -8.39
CA ASP A 52 3.94 9.60 -9.52
C ASP A 52 2.92 8.47 -9.81
N PRO A 53 1.91 8.72 -10.66
CA PRO A 53 0.87 7.72 -10.95
C PRO A 53 1.40 6.41 -11.55
N ILE A 54 2.45 6.46 -12.36
CA ILE A 54 3.04 5.25 -12.99
C ILE A 54 3.74 4.40 -11.94
N ALA A 55 4.58 5.01 -11.11
CA ALA A 55 5.26 4.32 -10.01
C ALA A 55 4.26 3.78 -8.98
N THR A 56 3.21 4.55 -8.66
CA THR A 56 2.10 4.11 -7.79
C THR A 56 1.43 2.86 -8.36
N GLY A 57 1.11 2.85 -9.65
CA GLY A 57 0.52 1.69 -10.31
C GLY A 57 1.38 0.43 -10.18
N LYS A 58 2.69 0.54 -10.35
CA LYS A 58 3.62 -0.58 -10.20
C LYS A 58 3.65 -1.13 -8.76
N ILE A 59 3.59 -0.25 -7.76
CA ILE A 59 3.52 -0.67 -6.35
C ILE A 59 2.18 -1.35 -6.05
N GLU A 60 1.08 -0.83 -6.55
CA GLU A 60 -0.24 -1.43 -6.36
C GLU A 60 -0.34 -2.81 -7.02
N GLU A 61 0.20 -2.98 -8.23
CA GLU A 61 0.30 -4.31 -8.88
C GLU A 61 1.14 -5.28 -8.03
N LEU A 62 2.25 -4.81 -7.50
CA LEU A 62 3.10 -5.62 -6.63
C LEU A 62 2.37 -6.04 -5.35
N ILE A 63 1.59 -5.16 -4.75
CA ILE A 63 0.75 -5.49 -3.58
C ILE A 63 -0.23 -6.61 -3.93
N HIS A 64 -0.89 -6.53 -5.09
CA HIS A 64 -1.81 -7.58 -5.54
C HIS A 64 -1.11 -8.93 -5.73
N GLU A 65 0.11 -8.95 -6.22
CA GLU A 65 0.89 -10.18 -6.37
C GLU A 65 1.35 -10.75 -5.01
N LEU A 66 1.76 -9.88 -4.09
CA LEU A 66 2.30 -10.29 -2.79
C LEU A 66 1.23 -10.75 -1.80
N LYS A 67 -0.02 -10.31 -1.93
CA LYS A 67 -1.07 -10.66 -0.98
C LYS A 67 -1.39 -12.14 -0.90
N ASP A 68 -1.05 -12.92 -1.93
CA ASP A 68 -1.22 -14.37 -1.94
C ASP A 68 -0.20 -15.09 -1.06
N GLN A 69 0.92 -14.44 -0.74
CA GLN A 69 2.00 -15.01 0.06
C GLN A 69 2.14 -14.36 1.44
N PHE A 70 1.69 -13.12 1.59
CA PHE A 70 1.84 -12.32 2.80
C PHE A 70 0.49 -11.72 3.21
N THR A 71 0.26 -11.63 4.51
CA THR A 71 -0.80 -10.74 5.02
C THR A 71 -0.25 -9.32 5.01
N ILE A 72 -0.89 -8.42 4.27
CA ILE A 72 -0.41 -7.05 4.10
C ILE A 72 -1.33 -6.10 4.86
N VAL A 73 -0.74 -5.26 5.69
CA VAL A 73 -1.42 -4.16 6.38
C VAL A 73 -0.86 -2.85 5.84
N ILE A 74 -1.72 -2.01 5.29
CA ILE A 74 -1.35 -0.73 4.70
C ILE A 74 -1.99 0.40 5.49
N VAL A 75 -1.19 1.38 5.87
CA VAL A 75 -1.69 2.66 6.37
C VAL A 75 -1.63 3.67 5.22
N THR A 76 -2.75 4.27 4.91
CA THR A 76 -2.84 5.31 3.87
C THR A 76 -3.93 6.31 4.20
N HIS A 77 -3.73 7.57 3.81
CA HIS A 77 -4.78 8.58 3.80
C HIS A 77 -5.45 8.72 2.41
N SER A 78 -4.99 7.94 1.44
CA SER A 78 -5.61 7.89 0.12
C SER A 78 -6.77 6.88 0.10
N MET A 79 -7.98 7.39 0.11
CA MET A 79 -9.19 6.57 -0.01
C MET A 79 -9.22 5.78 -1.32
N GLN A 80 -8.75 6.40 -2.40
CA GLN A 80 -8.69 5.77 -3.71
C GLN A 80 -7.74 4.57 -3.71
N GLN A 81 -6.57 4.68 -3.08
CA GLN A 81 -5.65 3.57 -2.94
C GLN A 81 -6.24 2.45 -2.09
N ALA A 82 -6.83 2.79 -0.94
CA ALA A 82 -7.48 1.80 -0.09
C ALA A 82 -8.57 1.02 -0.86
N ALA A 83 -9.39 1.73 -1.63
CA ALA A 83 -10.44 1.11 -2.43
C ALA A 83 -9.90 0.17 -3.51
N ARG A 84 -8.73 0.50 -4.12
CA ARG A 84 -8.15 -0.32 -5.20
C ARG A 84 -7.42 -1.56 -4.71
N VAL A 85 -6.72 -1.47 -3.58
CA VAL A 85 -5.75 -2.51 -3.20
C VAL A 85 -6.18 -3.40 -2.04
N SER A 86 -7.14 -2.98 -1.22
CA SER A 86 -7.47 -3.71 0.00
C SER A 86 -8.70 -4.60 -0.15
N ASP A 87 -8.68 -5.73 0.56
CA ASP A 87 -9.83 -6.63 0.70
C ASP A 87 -10.72 -6.19 1.87
N ARG A 88 -10.12 -5.66 2.92
CA ARG A 88 -10.80 -5.12 4.10
C ARG A 88 -10.21 -3.75 4.44
N THR A 89 -11.05 -2.87 4.98
CA THR A 89 -10.67 -1.51 5.33
C THR A 89 -11.13 -1.17 6.73
N ALA A 90 -10.24 -0.56 7.50
CA ALA A 90 -10.53 0.01 8.81
C ALA A 90 -10.43 1.54 8.73
N PHE A 91 -11.46 2.22 9.19
CA PHE A 91 -11.45 3.68 9.33
C PHE A 91 -11.11 4.08 10.76
N PHE A 92 -10.04 4.85 10.90
CA PHE A 92 -9.59 5.39 12.19
C PHE A 92 -9.76 6.89 12.24
N TYR A 93 -10.18 7.39 13.38
CA TYR A 93 -10.25 8.82 13.65
C TYR A 93 -9.89 9.12 15.10
N LEU A 94 -8.96 10.04 15.30
CA LEU A 94 -8.46 10.44 16.62
C LEU A 94 -8.09 9.23 17.51
N GLY A 95 -7.36 8.29 16.95
CA GLY A 95 -6.87 7.11 17.67
C GLY A 95 -7.91 6.03 17.92
N LYS A 96 -9.13 6.18 17.42
CA LYS A 96 -10.21 5.20 17.58
C LYS A 96 -10.57 4.56 16.24
N GLN A 97 -10.76 3.24 16.26
CA GLN A 97 -11.34 2.54 15.12
C GLN A 97 -12.84 2.83 15.08
N ILE A 98 -13.27 3.50 14.03
CA ILE A 98 -14.68 3.89 13.86
C ILE A 98 -15.45 2.75 13.20
N GLU A 99 -14.89 2.17 12.14
CA GLU A 99 -15.52 1.08 11.40
C GLU A 99 -14.48 0.16 10.79
N TYR A 100 -14.79 -1.14 10.69
CA TYR A 100 -13.96 -2.14 10.04
C TYR A 100 -14.86 -3.15 9.34
N ASP A 101 -14.71 -3.30 8.06
CA ASP A 101 -15.45 -4.26 7.25
C ASP A 101 -14.75 -4.54 5.91
N THR A 102 -15.42 -5.27 5.03
CA THR A 102 -14.95 -5.41 3.65
C THR A 102 -14.79 -4.03 3.02
N THR A 103 -13.81 -3.89 2.15
CA THR A 103 -13.55 -2.62 1.46
C THR A 103 -14.77 -2.16 0.67
N GLU A 104 -15.45 -3.08 0.00
CA GLU A 104 -16.68 -2.76 -0.73
C GLU A 104 -17.72 -2.13 0.20
N LYS A 105 -17.99 -2.73 1.36
CA LYS A 105 -18.97 -2.20 2.31
C LYS A 105 -18.57 -0.84 2.87
N ILE A 106 -17.30 -0.65 3.23
CA ILE A 106 -16.82 0.63 3.76
C ILE A 106 -17.03 1.75 2.75
N PHE A 107 -16.76 1.53 1.47
CA PHE A 107 -16.84 2.57 0.45
C PHE A 107 -18.23 2.73 -0.18
N MET A 108 -19.03 1.68 -0.23
CA MET A 108 -20.34 1.72 -0.90
C MET A 108 -21.53 1.86 0.06
N ASN A 109 -21.45 1.26 1.25
CA ASN A 109 -22.54 1.25 2.21
C ASN A 109 -22.02 1.16 3.66
N PRO A 110 -21.28 2.15 4.15
CA PRO A 110 -20.78 2.14 5.53
C PRO A 110 -21.90 2.16 6.55
N THR A 111 -21.66 1.55 7.71
CA THR A 111 -22.64 1.50 8.81
C THR A 111 -22.60 2.78 9.65
N GLN A 112 -21.42 3.38 9.79
CA GLN A 112 -21.23 4.57 10.63
C GLN A 112 -21.36 5.85 9.80
N ALA A 113 -22.16 6.79 10.30
CA ALA A 113 -22.32 8.10 9.67
C ALA A 113 -21.00 8.87 9.54
N GLN A 114 -20.09 8.68 10.47
CA GLN A 114 -18.76 9.30 10.45
C GLN A 114 -17.89 8.76 9.31
N THR A 115 -17.98 7.47 9.02
CA THR A 115 -17.31 6.85 7.86
C THR A 115 -17.87 7.39 6.56
N GLU A 116 -19.19 7.46 6.43
CA GLU A 116 -19.86 8.02 5.26
C GLU A 116 -19.45 9.47 5.02
N ALA A 117 -19.44 10.30 6.05
CA ALA A 117 -19.04 11.69 5.97
C ALA A 117 -17.59 11.85 5.50
N TYR A 118 -16.68 11.00 5.99
CA TYR A 118 -15.28 11.01 5.57
C TYR A 118 -15.13 10.65 4.08
N ILE A 119 -15.76 9.56 3.66
CA ILE A 119 -15.68 9.06 2.28
C ILE A 119 -16.30 10.05 1.28
N SER A 120 -17.40 10.68 1.67
CA SER A 120 -18.08 11.67 0.81
C SER A 120 -17.42 13.05 0.82
N GLY A 121 -16.32 13.23 1.55
CA GLY A 121 -15.61 14.51 1.65
C GLY A 121 -16.32 15.57 2.49
N ARG A 122 -17.35 15.18 3.26
CA ARG A 122 -18.09 16.08 4.15
C ARG A 122 -17.53 16.14 5.57
N PHE A 123 -16.45 15.44 5.80
CA PHE A 123 -15.79 15.33 7.09
C PHE A 123 -14.71 16.41 7.23
N GLY A 124 -14.79 17.18 8.26
CA GLY A 124 -13.79 18.22 8.51
C GLY A 124 -14.35 19.42 9.22
#